data_4d5882aaac31a07ecd1d0a090b0ef7a4
#
_entry.id   4d5882aaac31a07ecd1d0a090b0ef7a4
#
_cell.length_a   1.000
_cell.length_b   1.000
_cell.length_c   1.000
_cell.angle_alpha   90.00
_cell.angle_beta   90.00
_cell.angle_gamma   90.00
#
_symmetry.space_group_name_H-M   'P 1'
#
loop_
_entity.id
_entity.type
_entity.pdbx_description
1 polymer ?
#
loop_
_entity_poly.entity_id
_entity_poly.type
_entity_poly.pdbx_seq_one_letter_code
_entity_poly.pdbx_strand_id
1 'polypeptide(L)'
;MPSNPLRRRPTSPQLAERARAELQRALAIVDEAAATGNLARLGLALAGDALSEVQARFHAYQMAGIQVSPFREGLQAEVLEESTQERIWLRVRYRDRTGFLVSGVAPATAADPVELRVGLDATQTPWRITTLIAG
;
A
#
# COMPACT_ATOMS: atom_id res chain seq x y z
N MET A 1 -15.89 -7.65 35.57
CA MET A 1 -14.55 -7.65 35.08
C MET A 1 -14.43 -6.94 33.74
N PRO A 2 -13.57 -6.02 33.69
CA PRO A 2 -13.35 -5.38 32.42
C PRO A 2 -12.88 -6.38 31.37
N SER A 3 -13.27 -6.17 30.15
CA SER A 3 -12.81 -7.01 29.08
C SER A 3 -11.29 -6.93 28.96
N ASN A 4 -10.70 -8.03 28.59
CA ASN A 4 -9.27 -8.08 28.36
C ASN A 4 -8.90 -7.13 27.21
N PRO A 5 -8.08 -6.11 27.48
CA PRO A 5 -7.71 -5.15 26.45
C PRO A 5 -6.97 -5.79 25.27
N LEU A 6 -6.33 -6.94 25.47
CA LEU A 6 -5.66 -7.66 24.39
C LEU A 6 -6.61 -8.29 23.40
N ARG A 7 -7.85 -8.49 23.79
CA ARG A 7 -8.89 -9.00 22.90
C ARG A 7 -9.61 -7.90 22.17
N ARG A 8 -9.44 -6.68 22.62
CA ARG A 8 -10.05 -5.56 21.94
C ARG A 8 -9.30 -5.29 20.67
N ARG A 9 -10.06 -5.11 19.67
CA ARG A 9 -9.51 -4.64 18.42
C ARG A 9 -9.07 -3.22 18.58
N PRO A 10 -7.96 -2.83 17.96
CA PRO A 10 -7.53 -1.45 17.96
C PRO A 10 -8.42 -0.64 17.03
N THR A 11 -9.68 -0.43 17.45
CA THR A 11 -10.67 0.25 16.63
C THR A 11 -10.92 1.67 17.08
N SER A 12 -10.02 2.24 17.90
CA SER A 12 -10.16 3.64 18.29
C SER A 12 -10.07 4.53 17.06
N PRO A 13 -10.82 5.66 17.04
CA PRO A 13 -10.72 6.60 15.92
C PRO A 13 -9.30 7.10 15.68
N GLN A 14 -8.52 7.29 16.74
CA GLN A 14 -7.13 7.74 16.61
C GLN A 14 -6.28 6.69 15.91
N LEU A 15 -6.45 5.43 16.24
CA LEU A 15 -5.69 4.36 15.59
C LEU A 15 -6.08 4.22 14.14
N ALA A 16 -7.37 4.28 13.83
CA ALA A 16 -7.85 4.20 12.45
C ALA A 16 -7.31 5.36 11.62
N GLU A 17 -7.33 6.56 12.18
CA GLU A 17 -6.80 7.74 11.52
C GLU A 17 -5.29 7.61 11.27
N ARG A 18 -4.55 7.15 12.27
CA ARG A 18 -3.12 6.92 12.14
C ARG A 18 -2.83 5.87 11.08
N ALA A 19 -3.57 4.78 11.07
CA ALA A 19 -3.37 3.71 10.09
C ALA A 19 -3.57 4.21 8.66
N ARG A 20 -4.61 5.03 8.44
CA ARG A 20 -4.85 5.63 7.13
C ARG A 20 -3.73 6.58 6.72
N ALA A 21 -3.24 7.40 7.67
CA ALA A 21 -2.15 8.33 7.40
C ALA A 21 -0.87 7.58 7.05
N GLU A 22 -0.54 6.52 7.78
CA GLU A 22 0.63 5.70 7.51
C GLU A 22 0.51 4.99 6.17
N LEU A 23 -0.68 4.50 5.84
CA LEU A 23 -0.94 3.88 4.53
C LEU A 23 -0.72 4.89 3.41
N GLN A 24 -1.28 6.07 3.52
CA GLN A 24 -1.14 7.11 2.49
C GLN A 24 0.31 7.52 2.31
N ARG A 25 1.04 7.67 3.42
CA ARG A 25 2.47 7.97 3.38
C ARG A 25 3.24 6.87 2.63
N ALA A 26 2.98 5.62 2.98
CA ALA A 26 3.66 4.49 2.34
C ALA A 26 3.34 4.43 0.85
N LEU A 27 2.07 4.59 0.47
CA LEU A 27 1.67 4.58 -0.93
C LEU A 27 2.27 5.74 -1.72
N ALA A 28 2.40 6.92 -1.11
CA ALA A 28 3.04 8.05 -1.77
C ALA A 28 4.51 7.76 -2.08
N ILE A 29 5.21 7.10 -1.17
CA ILE A 29 6.60 6.69 -1.40
C ILE A 29 6.68 5.66 -2.52
N VAL A 30 5.79 4.68 -2.52
CA VAL A 30 5.72 3.66 -3.58
C VAL A 30 5.46 4.30 -4.94
N ASP A 31 4.53 5.24 -5.00
CA ASP A 31 4.18 5.93 -6.23
C ASP A 31 5.36 6.75 -6.76
N GLU A 32 6.05 7.45 -5.87
CA GLU A 32 7.24 8.22 -6.26
C GLU A 32 8.34 7.30 -6.79
N ALA A 33 8.58 6.17 -6.12
CA ALA A 33 9.56 5.20 -6.58
C ALA A 33 9.21 4.66 -7.96
N ALA A 34 7.93 4.38 -8.20
CA ALA A 34 7.46 3.91 -9.51
C ALA A 34 7.65 4.96 -10.58
N ALA A 35 7.29 6.21 -10.29
CA ALA A 35 7.35 7.30 -11.27
C ALA A 35 8.79 7.71 -11.59
N THR A 36 9.67 7.70 -10.61
CA THR A 36 11.07 8.14 -10.77
C THR A 36 12.02 7.02 -11.13
N GLY A 37 11.62 5.76 -10.90
CA GLY A 37 12.50 4.61 -11.06
C GLY A 37 13.48 4.42 -9.91
N ASN A 38 13.39 5.20 -8.85
CA ASN A 38 14.28 5.08 -7.70
C ASN A 38 13.75 4.00 -6.73
N LEU A 39 14.03 2.73 -7.04
CA LEU A 39 13.51 1.61 -6.28
C LEU A 39 14.14 1.46 -4.88
N ALA A 40 15.27 2.11 -4.64
CA ALA A 40 15.91 2.09 -3.31
C ALA A 40 15.01 2.71 -2.24
N ARG A 41 14.08 3.59 -2.61
CA ARG A 41 13.17 4.22 -1.66
C ARG A 41 12.04 3.30 -1.20
N LEU A 42 11.80 2.20 -1.88
CA LEU A 42 10.71 1.28 -1.52
C LEU A 42 10.84 0.74 -0.09
N GLY A 43 12.06 0.54 0.39
CA GLY A 43 12.30 0.08 1.76
C GLY A 43 11.85 1.05 2.85
N LEU A 44 11.57 2.30 2.52
CA LEU A 44 10.99 3.27 3.47
C LEU A 44 9.50 3.05 3.70
N ALA A 45 8.84 2.37 2.77
CA ALA A 45 7.39 2.16 2.81
C ALA A 45 7.00 0.69 2.95
N LEU A 46 7.83 -0.21 2.46
CA LEU A 46 7.54 -1.63 2.34
C LEU A 46 8.60 -2.45 3.06
N ALA A 47 8.21 -3.63 3.52
CA ALA A 47 9.12 -4.59 4.11
C ALA A 47 8.64 -6.01 3.75
N GLY A 48 9.49 -7.02 3.99
CA GLY A 48 9.13 -8.41 3.80
C GLY A 48 8.65 -8.74 2.39
N ASP A 49 7.60 -9.54 2.32
CA ASP A 49 7.06 -10.02 1.03
C ASP A 49 6.54 -8.87 0.16
N ALA A 50 5.93 -7.86 0.75
CA ALA A 50 5.44 -6.71 -0.01
C ALA A 50 6.58 -5.97 -0.69
N LEU A 51 7.70 -5.79 0.00
CA LEU A 51 8.89 -5.16 -0.60
C LEU A 51 9.43 -5.98 -1.76
N SER A 52 9.62 -7.27 -1.57
CA SER A 52 10.16 -8.16 -2.60
C SER A 52 9.28 -8.17 -3.84
N GLU A 53 7.97 -8.25 -3.65
CA GLU A 53 6.99 -8.35 -4.74
C GLU A 53 6.92 -7.06 -5.56
N VAL A 54 6.81 -5.92 -4.89
CA VAL A 54 6.72 -4.62 -5.57
C VAL A 54 8.04 -4.28 -6.24
N GLN A 55 9.16 -4.55 -5.57
CA GLN A 55 10.48 -4.30 -6.12
C GLN A 55 10.70 -5.10 -7.42
N ALA A 56 10.32 -6.37 -7.42
CA ALA A 56 10.44 -7.22 -8.59
C ALA A 56 9.56 -6.72 -9.75
N ARG A 57 8.35 -6.29 -9.44
CA ARG A 57 7.41 -5.78 -10.45
C ARG A 57 7.94 -4.49 -11.09
N PHE A 58 8.40 -3.56 -10.27
CA PHE A 58 8.90 -2.28 -10.80
C PHE A 58 10.21 -2.45 -11.56
N HIS A 59 11.06 -3.37 -11.10
CA HIS A 59 12.27 -3.71 -11.83
C HIS A 59 11.93 -4.28 -13.22
N ALA A 60 10.93 -5.15 -13.29
CA ALA A 60 10.48 -5.69 -14.57
C ALA A 60 9.98 -4.59 -15.52
N TYR A 61 9.25 -3.60 -15.01
CA TYR A 61 8.82 -2.46 -15.82
C TYR A 61 10.03 -1.68 -16.35
N GLN A 62 11.03 -1.43 -15.50
CA GLN A 62 12.24 -0.73 -15.94
C GLN A 62 12.97 -1.49 -17.04
N MET A 63 13.10 -2.80 -16.88
CA MET A 63 13.77 -3.64 -17.87
C MET A 63 13.01 -3.68 -19.21
N ALA A 64 11.70 -3.54 -19.16
CA ALA A 64 10.87 -3.51 -20.35
C ALA A 64 10.74 -2.09 -20.98
N GLY A 65 11.38 -1.08 -20.37
CA GLY A 65 11.26 0.29 -20.85
C GLY A 65 9.91 0.92 -20.60
N ILE A 66 9.17 0.42 -19.63
CA ILE A 66 7.85 0.93 -19.29
C ILE A 66 7.97 1.98 -18.20
N GLN A 67 7.45 3.18 -18.47
CA GLN A 67 7.35 4.24 -17.47
C GLN A 67 5.98 4.17 -16.82
N VAL A 68 5.95 4.20 -15.48
CA VAL A 68 4.73 4.07 -14.70
C VAL A 68 4.31 5.43 -14.17
N SER A 69 3.02 5.75 -14.33
CA SER A 69 2.41 6.96 -13.80
C SER A 69 1.29 6.53 -12.84
N PRO A 70 1.60 6.34 -11.56
CA PRO A 70 0.63 5.80 -10.61
C PRO A 70 -0.50 6.79 -10.34
N PHE A 71 -1.72 6.29 -10.31
CA PHE A 71 -2.86 7.09 -9.91
C PHE A 71 -3.95 6.19 -9.34
N ARG A 72 -4.37 6.48 -8.11
CA ARG A 72 -5.49 5.81 -7.44
C ARG A 72 -6.58 6.82 -7.20
N GLU A 73 -7.79 6.47 -7.61
CA GLU A 73 -8.96 7.35 -7.45
C GLU A 73 -9.87 6.79 -6.37
N GLY A 74 -10.30 7.65 -5.46
CA GLY A 74 -11.30 7.28 -4.46
C GLY A 74 -10.79 6.29 -3.43
N LEU A 75 -9.54 6.44 -2.98
CA LEU A 75 -8.96 5.55 -2.00
C LEU A 75 -9.75 5.56 -0.70
N GLN A 76 -10.19 4.39 -0.27
CA GLN A 76 -10.86 4.15 1.00
C GLN A 76 -10.13 3.04 1.75
N ALA A 77 -9.99 3.20 3.05
CA ALA A 77 -9.33 2.21 3.89
C ALA A 77 -10.07 2.08 5.21
N GLU A 78 -10.33 0.83 5.61
CA GLU A 78 -10.94 0.54 6.90
C GLU A 78 -10.09 -0.46 7.67
N VAL A 79 -9.97 -0.25 8.98
CA VAL A 79 -9.23 -1.15 9.86
C VAL A 79 -10.08 -2.39 10.10
N LEU A 80 -9.47 -3.56 9.89
CA LEU A 80 -10.14 -4.84 10.04
C LEU A 80 -10.05 -5.35 11.49
N GLU A 81 -11.01 -6.20 11.85
CA GLU A 81 -11.14 -6.74 13.20
C GLU A 81 -9.96 -7.59 13.65
N GLU A 82 -9.28 -8.25 12.73
CA GLU A 82 -8.14 -9.09 13.05
C GLU A 82 -6.87 -8.31 13.36
N SER A 83 -6.91 -6.99 13.31
CA SER A 83 -5.76 -6.15 13.65
C SER A 83 -5.35 -6.32 15.10
N THR A 84 -4.04 -6.25 15.35
CA THR A 84 -3.46 -6.22 16.68
C THR A 84 -2.70 -4.92 16.86
N GLN A 85 -2.08 -4.71 18.04
CA GLN A 85 -1.26 -3.51 18.25
C GLN A 85 0.00 -3.51 17.40
N GLU A 86 0.49 -4.69 17.02
CA GLU A 86 1.72 -4.84 16.28
C GLU A 86 1.50 -4.90 14.76
N ARG A 87 0.33 -5.40 14.35
CA ARG A 87 0.00 -5.54 12.94
C ARG A 87 -1.41 -5.06 12.68
N ILE A 88 -1.51 -4.04 11.89
CA ILE A 88 -2.79 -3.46 11.50
C ILE A 88 -3.16 -3.97 10.12
N TRP A 89 -4.36 -4.52 10.03
CA TRP A 89 -4.91 -4.99 8.76
C TRP A 89 -5.93 -3.98 8.26
N LEU A 90 -5.82 -3.62 6.98
CA LEU A 90 -6.73 -2.69 6.33
C LEU A 90 -7.36 -3.35 5.12
N ARG A 91 -8.65 -3.09 4.93
CA ARG A 91 -9.28 -3.30 3.64
C ARG A 91 -9.19 -2.01 2.87
N VAL A 92 -8.55 -2.06 1.70
CA VAL A 92 -8.29 -0.88 0.87
C VAL A 92 -9.00 -1.03 -0.46
N ARG A 93 -9.77 -0.02 -0.85
CA ARG A 93 -10.51 0.01 -2.10
C ARG A 93 -10.19 1.29 -2.85
N TYR A 94 -10.03 1.17 -4.16
CA TYR A 94 -9.81 2.32 -5.03
C TYR A 94 -10.07 1.91 -6.47
N ARG A 95 -10.11 2.91 -7.35
CA ARG A 95 -10.05 2.67 -8.79
C ARG A 95 -8.63 2.92 -9.24
N ASP A 96 -8.06 1.93 -9.91
CA ASP A 96 -6.70 2.01 -10.40
C ASP A 96 -6.71 2.65 -11.79
N ARG A 97 -6.15 3.85 -11.87
CA ARG A 97 -5.99 4.59 -13.12
C ARG A 97 -4.52 4.77 -13.47
N THR A 98 -3.67 3.90 -12.94
CA THR A 98 -2.24 3.95 -13.23
C THR A 98 -2.00 3.88 -14.72
N GLY A 99 -1.22 4.83 -15.23
CA GLY A 99 -0.82 4.87 -16.62
C GLY A 99 0.51 4.16 -16.84
N PHE A 100 0.65 3.54 -18.00
CA PHE A 100 1.88 2.89 -18.41
C PHE A 100 2.28 3.47 -19.77
N LEU A 101 3.49 4.04 -19.85
CA LEU A 101 4.03 4.59 -21.08
C LEU A 101 5.05 3.60 -21.65
N VAL A 102 4.76 3.11 -22.84
CA VAL A 102 5.67 2.23 -23.56
C VAL A 102 6.17 2.99 -24.78
N SER A 103 7.48 3.23 -24.84
CA SER A 103 8.10 3.99 -25.93
C SER A 103 7.44 5.37 -26.15
N GLY A 104 7.02 6.00 -25.05
CA GLY A 104 6.39 7.32 -25.10
C GLY A 104 4.92 7.35 -25.48
N VAL A 105 4.31 6.18 -25.70
CA VAL A 105 2.89 6.07 -26.01
C VAL A 105 2.14 5.52 -24.82
N ALA A 106 1.11 6.22 -24.37
CA ALA A 106 0.23 5.77 -23.32
C ALA A 106 -0.93 4.97 -23.92
N PRO A 107 -1.05 3.67 -23.62
CA PRO A 107 -2.26 2.95 -23.99
C PRO A 107 -3.46 3.47 -23.19
N ALA A 108 -4.63 3.40 -23.78
CA ALA A 108 -5.85 3.73 -23.05
C ALA A 108 -6.03 2.72 -21.92
N THR A 109 -6.18 3.23 -20.68
CA THR A 109 -6.41 2.38 -19.53
C THR A 109 -7.81 2.58 -19.00
N ALA A 110 -8.51 1.48 -18.77
CA ALA A 110 -9.77 1.51 -18.03
C ALA A 110 -9.49 1.68 -16.54
N ALA A 111 -10.43 2.31 -15.84
CA ALA A 111 -10.34 2.40 -14.40
C ALA A 111 -10.90 1.13 -13.78
N ASP A 112 -10.03 0.25 -13.30
CA ASP A 112 -10.42 -1.01 -12.70
C ASP A 112 -10.62 -0.84 -11.20
N PRO A 113 -11.72 -1.39 -10.63
CA PRO A 113 -11.88 -1.42 -9.19
C PRO A 113 -10.89 -2.42 -8.59
N VAL A 114 -10.24 -2.00 -7.50
CA VAL A 114 -9.27 -2.83 -6.79
C VAL A 114 -9.67 -2.91 -5.33
N GLU A 115 -9.58 -4.10 -4.77
CA GLU A 115 -9.73 -4.31 -3.33
C GLU A 115 -8.53 -5.13 -2.85
N LEU A 116 -7.88 -4.64 -1.81
CA LEU A 116 -6.70 -5.28 -1.23
C LEU A 116 -6.86 -5.41 0.28
N ARG A 117 -6.26 -6.47 0.82
CA ARG A 117 -5.93 -6.53 2.24
C ARG A 117 -4.49 -6.10 2.40
N VAL A 118 -4.27 -5.10 3.23
CA VAL A 118 -2.95 -4.53 3.47
C VAL A 118 -2.57 -4.75 4.92
N GLY A 119 -1.43 -5.37 5.15
CA GLY A 119 -0.87 -5.53 6.49
C GLY A 119 0.20 -4.50 6.74
N LEU A 120 0.04 -3.71 7.80
CA LEU A 120 1.01 -2.72 8.25
C LEU A 120 1.72 -3.25 9.49
N ASP A 121 3.05 -3.17 9.49
CA ASP A 121 3.84 -3.43 10.68
C ASP A 121 3.90 -2.16 11.52
N ALA A 122 3.27 -2.20 12.70
CA ALA A 122 3.18 -1.07 13.62
C ALA A 122 4.20 -1.16 14.77
N THR A 123 5.16 -2.09 14.68
CA THR A 123 6.19 -2.24 15.72
C THR A 123 7.28 -1.20 15.62
N GLN A 124 7.41 -0.55 14.49
CA GLN A 124 8.42 0.48 14.24
C GLN A 124 7.76 1.69 13.59
N THR A 125 8.34 2.85 13.83
CA THR A 125 7.91 4.10 13.22
C THR A 125 8.96 4.56 12.21
N PRO A 126 8.57 4.89 10.99
CA PRO A 126 7.21 4.82 10.41
C PRO A 126 6.76 3.38 10.13
N TRP A 127 5.47 3.19 10.07
CA TRP A 127 4.91 1.87 9.75
C TRP A 127 5.19 1.52 8.30
N ARG A 128 5.38 0.24 8.03
CA ARG A 128 5.63 -0.25 6.68
C ARG A 128 4.59 -1.29 6.29
N ILE A 129 4.30 -1.33 5.01
CA ILE A 129 3.44 -2.37 4.44
C ILE A 129 4.28 -3.64 4.32
N THR A 130 3.82 -4.72 4.95
CA THR A 130 4.50 -6.01 4.87
C THR A 130 3.73 -7.02 4.02
N THR A 131 2.45 -6.80 3.83
CA THR A 131 1.59 -7.74 3.11
C THR A 131 0.60 -6.99 2.23
N LEU A 132 0.48 -7.46 0.98
CA LEU A 132 -0.50 -6.98 0.02
C LEU A 132 -1.17 -8.21 -0.58
N ILE A 133 -2.47 -8.38 -0.30
CA ILE A 133 -3.23 -9.54 -0.76
C ILE A 133 -4.46 -9.04 -1.50
N ALA A 134 -4.70 -9.58 -2.70
CA ALA A 134 -5.93 -9.28 -3.42
C ALA A 134 -7.14 -9.75 -2.62
N GLY A 135 -8.09 -8.86 -2.44
CA GLY A 135 -9.25 -9.12 -1.62
C GLY A 135 -10.42 -9.72 -2.38
#